data_6c96f17bae4bdd494e2a5595e48fce9b
#
_entry.id   6c96f17bae4bdd494e2a5595e48fce9b
#
_cell.length_a   1.000
_cell.length_b   1.000
_cell.length_c   1.000
_cell.angle_alpha   90.00
_cell.angle_beta   90.00
_cell.angle_gamma   90.00
#
_symmetry.space_group_name_H-M   'P 1'
#
loop_
_entity.id
_entity.type
_entity.pdbx_description
1 polymer ?
#
loop_
_entity_poly.entity_id
_entity_poly.type
_entity_poly.pdbx_seq_one_letter_code
_entity_poly.pdbx_strand_id
1 'polypeptide(L)'
;MTAPDVRIRQATAVDAVAVAGLIGALLAEIIEAIGAKVFDFDVEASALSLSKLIGSGRYTAFVAANVDGKAVGVITLSESCALYAGGLFGTIPEFYVEPGWRSRGVGAALADAARAHARSLGWPRLEVTTPPLPEFDRTLAFYERCGFAVTGGRKLKIDVQP
;
A
#
# COMPACT_ATOMS: atom_id res chain seq x y z
N MET A 1 -11.80 -21.99 2.58
CA MET A 1 -10.55 -21.20 2.69
C MET A 1 -10.35 -20.86 4.15
N THR A 2 -9.27 -21.33 4.75
CA THR A 2 -8.94 -20.96 6.13
C THR A 2 -8.60 -19.47 6.18
N ALA A 3 -9.10 -18.78 7.20
CA ALA A 3 -8.71 -17.41 7.46
C ALA A 3 -7.18 -17.33 7.57
N PRO A 4 -6.55 -16.27 7.07
CA PRO A 4 -5.10 -16.13 7.21
C PRO A 4 -4.72 -16.09 8.70
N ASP A 5 -3.58 -16.73 9.04
CA ASP A 5 -3.03 -16.73 10.41
C ASP A 5 -2.43 -15.36 10.75
N VAL A 6 -3.17 -14.30 10.46
CA VAL A 6 -2.78 -12.91 10.69
C VAL A 6 -3.94 -12.11 11.25
N ARG A 7 -3.62 -11.11 12.05
CA ARG A 7 -4.55 -10.09 12.50
C ARG A 7 -4.32 -8.80 11.71
N ILE A 8 -5.39 -8.27 11.09
CA ILE A 8 -5.36 -6.97 10.44
C ILE A 8 -5.71 -5.89 11.46
N ARG A 9 -4.87 -4.86 11.54
CA ARG A 9 -5.12 -3.71 12.42
C ARG A 9 -4.55 -2.44 11.81
N GLN A 10 -5.07 -1.31 12.23
CA GLN A 10 -4.51 -0.01 11.87
C GLN A 10 -3.15 0.17 12.56
N ALA A 11 -2.18 0.65 11.79
CA ALA A 11 -0.86 0.97 12.32
C ALA A 11 -0.87 2.28 13.12
N THR A 12 -0.01 2.35 14.11
CA THR A 12 0.27 3.56 14.87
C THR A 12 1.72 4.00 14.63
N ALA A 13 2.14 5.12 15.22
CA ALA A 13 3.51 5.60 15.12
C ALA A 13 4.56 4.56 15.60
N VAL A 14 4.18 3.67 16.51
CA VAL A 14 5.03 2.58 17.01
C VAL A 14 5.39 1.59 15.89
N ASP A 15 4.54 1.46 14.88
CA ASP A 15 4.74 0.55 13.75
C ASP A 15 5.60 1.14 12.62
N ALA A 16 5.99 2.40 12.73
CA ALA A 16 6.62 3.15 11.64
C ALA A 16 7.88 2.47 11.09
N VAL A 17 8.74 1.94 11.95
CA VAL A 17 9.97 1.25 11.52
C VAL A 17 9.65 -0.05 10.78
N ALA A 18 8.74 -0.86 11.31
CA ALA A 18 8.32 -2.11 10.68
C ALA A 18 7.65 -1.87 9.32
N VAL A 19 6.77 -0.89 9.25
CA VAL A 19 6.08 -0.51 8.00
C VAL A 19 7.08 0.03 6.98
N ALA A 20 7.99 0.93 7.37
CA ALA A 20 9.04 1.43 6.48
C ALA A 20 9.93 0.30 5.95
N GLY A 21 10.23 -0.71 6.77
CA GLY A 21 10.97 -1.90 6.35
C GLY A 21 10.22 -2.71 5.28
N LEU A 22 8.91 -2.91 5.44
CA LEU A 22 8.08 -3.59 4.44
C LEU A 22 8.00 -2.80 3.12
N ILE A 23 7.86 -1.48 3.19
CA ILE A 23 7.84 -0.62 2.01
C ILE A 23 9.21 -0.65 1.31
N GLY A 24 10.30 -0.62 2.07
CA GLY A 24 11.66 -0.79 1.53
C GLY A 24 11.82 -2.11 0.78
N ALA A 25 11.27 -3.20 1.30
CA ALA A 25 11.27 -4.50 0.64
C ALA A 25 10.45 -4.49 -0.66
N LEU A 26 9.30 -3.82 -0.67
CA LEU A 26 8.49 -3.62 -1.88
C LEU A 26 9.30 -2.91 -2.97
N LEU A 27 9.92 -1.78 -2.64
CA LEU A 27 10.68 -0.99 -3.61
C LEU A 27 11.91 -1.72 -4.12
N ALA A 28 12.60 -2.48 -3.25
CA ALA A 28 13.72 -3.33 -3.66
C ALA A 28 13.28 -4.42 -4.65
N GLU A 29 12.13 -5.05 -4.42
CA GLU A 29 11.55 -6.06 -5.31
C GLU A 29 11.20 -5.46 -6.68
N ILE A 30 10.65 -4.24 -6.72
CA ILE A 30 10.35 -3.54 -7.97
C ILE A 30 11.65 -3.21 -8.73
N ILE A 31 12.65 -2.66 -8.06
CA ILE A 31 13.95 -2.33 -8.65
C ILE A 31 14.61 -3.58 -9.25
N GLU A 32 14.60 -4.69 -8.53
CA GLU A 32 15.15 -5.96 -9.02
C GLU A 32 14.40 -6.46 -10.25
N ALA A 33 13.07 -6.44 -10.22
CA ALA A 33 12.25 -6.95 -11.32
C ALA A 33 12.40 -6.15 -12.62
N ILE A 34 12.53 -4.82 -12.54
CA ILE A 34 12.66 -3.96 -13.73
C ILE A 34 14.12 -3.70 -14.13
N GLY A 35 15.09 -4.07 -13.31
CA GLY A 35 16.51 -3.90 -13.58
C GLY A 35 17.00 -2.45 -13.59
N ALA A 36 16.27 -1.52 -12.96
CA ALA A 36 16.62 -0.10 -12.90
C ALA A 36 16.30 0.50 -11.54
N LYS A 37 17.22 1.32 -11.02
CA LYS A 37 17.01 2.05 -9.75
C LYS A 37 16.09 3.25 -10.00
N VAL A 38 14.80 3.06 -9.74
CA VAL A 38 13.76 4.10 -9.92
C VAL A 38 13.35 4.78 -8.61
N PHE A 39 13.82 4.27 -7.47
CA PHE A 39 13.56 4.82 -6.15
C PHE A 39 14.85 4.96 -5.36
N ASP A 40 14.95 6.03 -4.59
CA ASP A 40 15.96 6.21 -3.55
C ASP A 40 15.22 6.21 -2.21
N PHE A 41 15.37 5.14 -1.43
CA PHE A 41 14.59 4.89 -0.24
C PHE A 41 15.49 4.60 0.96
N ASP A 42 15.43 5.49 1.94
CA ASP A 42 16.08 5.34 3.22
C ASP A 42 15.04 4.92 4.27
N VAL A 43 15.23 3.74 4.87
CA VAL A 43 14.26 3.17 5.82
C VAL A 43 14.12 4.04 7.07
N GLU A 44 15.22 4.54 7.63
CA GLU A 44 15.17 5.34 8.86
C GLU A 44 14.49 6.68 8.63
N ALA A 45 14.88 7.40 7.58
CA ALA A 45 14.26 8.67 7.20
C ALA A 45 12.77 8.47 6.86
N SER A 46 12.44 7.37 6.19
CA SER A 46 11.06 7.03 5.85
C SER A 46 10.22 6.68 7.07
N ALA A 47 10.79 5.99 8.07
CA ALA A 47 10.11 5.71 9.32
C ALA A 47 9.76 7.01 10.08
N LEU A 48 10.66 7.98 10.11
CA LEU A 48 10.40 9.29 10.71
C LEU A 48 9.29 10.04 9.98
N SER A 49 9.33 10.05 8.64
CA SER A 49 8.30 10.67 7.81
C SER A 49 6.94 10.00 8.01
N LEU A 50 6.90 8.67 8.04
CA LEU A 50 5.69 7.90 8.25
C LEU A 50 5.06 8.20 9.62
N SER A 51 5.87 8.26 10.68
CA SER A 51 5.41 8.59 12.02
C SER A 51 4.71 9.96 12.05
N LYS A 52 5.29 10.96 11.39
CA LYS A 52 4.70 12.31 11.27
C LYS A 52 3.42 12.30 10.45
N LEU A 53 3.40 11.58 9.33
CA LEU A 53 2.24 11.49 8.45
C LEU A 53 1.05 10.80 9.13
N ILE A 54 1.30 9.71 9.85
CA ILE A 54 0.26 9.02 10.64
C ILE A 54 -0.24 9.95 11.74
N GLY A 55 0.65 10.61 12.47
CA GLY A 55 0.29 11.55 13.54
C GLY A 55 -0.52 12.75 13.05
N SER A 56 -0.33 13.19 11.82
CA SER A 56 -1.09 14.29 11.20
C SER A 56 -2.45 13.87 10.63
N GLY A 57 -2.74 12.57 10.59
CA GLY A 57 -3.95 12.02 9.96
C GLY A 57 -3.94 12.03 8.43
N ARG A 58 -2.82 12.40 7.79
CA ARG A 58 -2.71 12.47 6.32
C ARG A 58 -2.46 11.11 5.66
N TYR A 59 -2.03 10.16 6.46
CA TYR A 59 -1.62 8.84 6.00
C TYR A 59 -2.13 7.79 6.95
N THR A 60 -2.77 6.77 6.43
CA THR A 60 -3.27 5.65 7.20
C THR A 60 -2.61 4.38 6.69
N ALA A 61 -2.17 3.53 7.59
CA ALA A 61 -1.65 2.22 7.24
C ALA A 61 -2.41 1.13 8.01
N PHE A 62 -2.65 0.00 7.35
CA PHE A 62 -3.09 -1.23 7.99
C PHE A 62 -1.98 -2.27 7.85
N VAL A 63 -1.71 -2.96 8.92
CA VAL A 63 -0.72 -4.03 8.97
C VAL A 63 -1.40 -5.38 9.18
N ALA A 64 -0.85 -6.39 8.54
CA ALA A 64 -1.13 -7.78 8.84
C ALA A 64 -0.04 -8.27 9.80
N ALA A 65 -0.41 -8.54 11.04
CA ALA A 65 0.50 -9.06 12.06
C ALA A 65 0.29 -10.57 12.23
N ASN A 66 1.38 -11.33 12.23
CA ASN A 66 1.34 -12.76 12.49
C ASN A 66 1.06 -13.05 13.98
N VAL A 67 1.03 -14.33 14.36
CA VAL A 67 0.78 -14.77 15.74
C VAL A 67 1.79 -14.22 16.75
N ASP A 68 3.02 -13.93 16.32
CA ASP A 68 4.08 -13.36 17.15
C ASP A 68 4.04 -11.84 17.20
N GLY A 69 3.08 -11.22 16.52
CA GLY A 69 2.91 -9.77 16.43
C GLY A 69 3.81 -9.09 15.39
N LYS A 70 4.58 -9.86 14.59
CA LYS A 70 5.41 -9.31 13.52
C LYS A 70 4.53 -8.87 12.35
N ALA A 71 4.74 -7.65 11.83
CA ALA A 71 4.11 -7.19 10.60
C ALA A 71 4.68 -7.95 9.39
N VAL A 72 3.81 -8.60 8.63
CA VAL A 72 4.15 -9.41 7.45
C VAL A 72 3.48 -8.89 6.18
N GLY A 73 2.69 -7.85 6.29
CA GLY A 73 2.06 -7.16 5.17
C GLY A 73 1.57 -5.79 5.58
N VAL A 74 1.42 -4.90 4.60
CA VAL A 74 0.98 -3.53 4.79
C VAL A 74 0.22 -3.03 3.58
N ILE A 75 -0.80 -2.21 3.83
CA ILE A 75 -1.45 -1.36 2.84
C ILE A 75 -1.51 0.05 3.41
N THR A 76 -1.15 1.04 2.60
CA THR A 76 -1.22 2.44 2.99
C THR A 76 -2.29 3.17 2.21
N LEU A 77 -2.84 4.21 2.81
CA LEU A 77 -3.91 5.03 2.25
C LEU A 77 -3.59 6.50 2.46
N SER A 78 -3.81 7.29 1.43
CA SER A 78 -3.81 8.74 1.52
C SER A 78 -5.06 9.33 0.89
N GLU A 79 -5.53 10.46 1.43
CA GLU A 79 -6.67 11.17 0.88
C GLU A 79 -6.24 12.01 -0.31
N SER A 80 -7.01 11.95 -1.37
CA SER A 80 -6.88 12.80 -2.55
C SER A 80 -8.21 13.48 -2.84
N CYS A 81 -8.20 14.51 -3.66
CA CYS A 81 -9.43 15.15 -4.11
C CYS A 81 -9.36 15.46 -5.60
N ALA A 82 -10.48 15.25 -6.29
CA ALA A 82 -10.63 15.58 -7.69
C ALA A 82 -12.10 15.73 -8.04
N LEU A 83 -12.40 16.64 -8.96
CA LEU A 83 -13.79 16.86 -9.40
C LEU A 83 -14.35 15.64 -10.14
N TYR A 84 -13.52 14.94 -10.91
CA TYR A 84 -13.94 13.72 -11.60
C TYR A 84 -14.35 12.59 -10.63
N ALA A 85 -13.84 12.63 -9.41
CA ALA A 85 -14.18 11.66 -8.37
C ALA A 85 -15.31 12.15 -7.43
N GLY A 86 -15.87 13.32 -7.69
CA GLY A 86 -16.90 13.92 -6.86
C GLY A 86 -16.39 14.56 -5.58
N GLY A 87 -15.08 14.79 -5.45
CA GLY A 87 -14.44 15.38 -4.29
C GLY A 87 -13.35 14.50 -3.70
N LEU A 88 -13.48 14.13 -2.43
CA LEU A 88 -12.49 13.33 -1.72
C LEU A 88 -12.57 11.84 -2.11
N PHE A 89 -11.42 11.22 -2.26
CA PHE A 89 -11.29 9.78 -2.50
C PHE A 89 -9.96 9.28 -1.91
N GLY A 90 -9.75 7.97 -1.89
CA GLY A 90 -8.52 7.39 -1.37
C GLY A 90 -7.58 6.91 -2.48
N THR A 91 -6.28 7.05 -2.23
CA THR A 91 -5.23 6.40 -3.03
C THR A 91 -4.45 5.41 -2.16
N ILE A 92 -3.91 4.38 -2.79
CA ILE A 92 -3.07 3.37 -2.16
C ILE A 92 -1.64 3.58 -2.65
N PRO A 93 -0.79 4.30 -1.89
CA PRO A 93 0.61 4.52 -2.26
C PRO A 93 1.46 3.24 -2.25
N GLU A 94 1.25 2.38 -1.25
CA GLU A 94 2.00 1.14 -1.11
C GLU A 94 1.11 -0.02 -0.67
N PHE A 95 1.41 -1.20 -1.20
CA PHE A 95 0.73 -2.43 -0.84
C PHE A 95 1.73 -3.59 -0.99
N TYR A 96 2.04 -4.25 0.11
CA TYR A 96 3.04 -5.31 0.13
C TYR A 96 2.67 -6.42 1.10
N VAL A 97 2.95 -7.65 0.70
CA VAL A 97 2.90 -8.85 1.56
C VAL A 97 4.22 -9.59 1.39
N GLU A 98 4.87 -9.94 2.50
CA GLU A 98 6.11 -10.73 2.47
C GLU A 98 5.89 -12.01 1.65
N PRO A 99 6.89 -12.46 0.83
CA PRO A 99 6.74 -13.61 -0.06
C PRO A 99 6.19 -14.87 0.60
N GLY A 100 6.66 -15.19 1.80
CA GLY A 100 6.22 -16.37 2.57
C GLY A 100 4.76 -16.32 3.04
N TRP A 101 4.11 -15.16 2.93
CA TRP A 101 2.73 -14.93 3.36
C TRP A 101 1.78 -14.70 2.19
N ARG A 102 2.28 -14.70 0.96
CA ARG A 102 1.47 -14.55 -0.26
C ARG A 102 0.63 -15.80 -0.52
N SER A 103 -0.45 -15.63 -1.29
CA SER A 103 -1.39 -16.70 -1.65
C SER A 103 -2.07 -17.38 -0.44
N ARG A 104 -2.13 -16.69 0.69
CA ARG A 104 -2.76 -17.14 1.94
C ARG A 104 -3.91 -16.21 2.38
N GLY A 105 -4.39 -15.35 1.49
CA GLY A 105 -5.50 -14.43 1.77
C GLY A 105 -5.11 -13.15 2.50
N VAL A 106 -3.83 -12.95 2.84
CA VAL A 106 -3.36 -11.76 3.58
C VAL A 106 -3.60 -10.49 2.79
N GLY A 107 -3.26 -10.48 1.50
CA GLY A 107 -3.49 -9.33 0.62
C GLY A 107 -4.97 -8.97 0.50
N ALA A 108 -5.83 -9.95 0.33
CA ALA A 108 -7.29 -9.72 0.27
C ALA A 108 -7.83 -9.13 1.58
N ALA A 109 -7.37 -9.62 2.73
CA ALA A 109 -7.76 -9.10 4.04
C ALA A 109 -7.30 -7.65 4.25
N LEU A 110 -6.10 -7.29 3.80
CA LEU A 110 -5.62 -5.90 3.82
C LEU A 110 -6.47 -5.00 2.89
N ALA A 111 -6.79 -5.46 1.68
CA ALA A 111 -7.65 -4.72 0.75
C ALA A 111 -9.06 -4.51 1.32
N ASP A 112 -9.61 -5.48 2.02
CA ASP A 112 -10.91 -5.36 2.68
C ASP A 112 -10.89 -4.35 3.82
N ALA A 113 -9.81 -4.32 4.62
CA ALA A 113 -9.63 -3.31 5.67
C ALA A 113 -9.55 -1.89 5.07
N ALA A 114 -8.81 -1.72 3.97
CA ALA A 114 -8.73 -0.46 3.25
C ALA A 114 -10.10 -0.01 2.72
N ARG A 115 -10.87 -0.94 2.16
CA ARG A 115 -12.22 -0.67 1.66
C ARG A 115 -13.18 -0.28 2.78
N ALA A 116 -13.11 -0.95 3.92
CA ALA A 116 -13.91 -0.62 5.10
C ALA A 116 -13.57 0.78 5.63
N HIS A 117 -12.29 1.12 5.68
CA HIS A 117 -11.82 2.46 6.08
C HIS A 117 -12.32 3.54 5.12
N ALA A 118 -12.20 3.31 3.81
CA ALA A 118 -12.71 4.22 2.80
C ALA A 118 -14.22 4.51 2.97
N ARG A 119 -15.02 3.46 3.23
CA ARG A 119 -16.44 3.61 3.52
C ARG A 119 -16.70 4.46 4.77
N SER A 120 -15.92 4.27 5.83
CA SER A 120 -16.07 5.04 7.07
C SER A 120 -15.79 6.52 6.88
N LEU A 121 -14.96 6.88 5.90
CA LEU A 121 -14.64 8.26 5.54
C LEU A 121 -15.54 8.84 4.44
N GLY A 122 -16.46 8.03 3.90
CA GLY A 122 -17.32 8.45 2.79
C GLY A 122 -16.61 8.59 1.45
N TRP A 123 -15.44 7.97 1.28
CA TRP A 123 -14.74 7.98 0.00
C TRP A 123 -15.47 7.08 -1.01
N PRO A 124 -15.82 7.62 -2.20
CA PRO A 124 -16.55 6.84 -3.19
C PRO A 124 -15.69 5.82 -3.92
N ARG A 125 -14.35 5.96 -3.89
CA ARG A 125 -13.41 5.06 -4.55
C ARG A 125 -12.05 5.00 -3.88
N LEU A 126 -11.34 3.93 -4.21
CA LEU A 126 -9.90 3.78 -4.00
C LEU A 126 -9.22 3.64 -5.35
N GLU A 127 -8.11 4.32 -5.53
CA GLU A 127 -7.26 4.22 -6.72
C GLU A 127 -5.90 3.66 -6.34
N VAL A 128 -5.32 2.85 -7.21
CA VAL A 128 -3.98 2.27 -7.04
C VAL A 128 -3.25 2.26 -8.38
N THR A 129 -1.95 2.45 -8.35
CA THR A 129 -1.08 2.31 -9.52
C THR A 129 -0.30 1.01 -9.38
N THR A 130 -0.38 0.13 -10.37
CA THR A 130 0.45 -1.09 -10.38
C THR A 130 1.91 -0.73 -10.70
N PRO A 131 2.89 -1.52 -10.22
CA PRO A 131 4.23 -1.47 -10.77
C PRO A 131 4.23 -1.83 -12.26
N PRO A 132 5.35 -1.60 -13.00
CA PRO A 132 5.39 -1.82 -14.44
C PRO A 132 4.96 -3.22 -14.90
N LEU A 133 4.31 -3.26 -16.04
CA LEU A 133 3.94 -4.51 -16.73
C LEU A 133 4.94 -4.77 -17.87
N PRO A 134 5.19 -6.03 -18.25
CA PRO A 134 4.52 -7.27 -17.79
C PRO A 134 5.08 -7.86 -16.51
N GLU A 135 6.14 -7.31 -15.91
CA GLU A 135 6.84 -7.87 -14.75
C GLU A 135 5.88 -8.08 -13.56
N PHE A 136 4.88 -7.21 -13.41
CA PHE A 136 3.91 -7.24 -12.33
C PHE A 136 2.47 -7.63 -12.78
N ASP A 137 2.36 -8.45 -13.83
CA ASP A 137 1.06 -8.96 -14.30
C ASP A 137 0.28 -9.70 -13.20
N ARG A 138 0.97 -10.42 -12.33
CA ARG A 138 0.35 -11.13 -11.20
C ARG A 138 -0.24 -10.15 -10.16
N THR A 139 0.40 -9.00 -9.99
CA THR A 139 -0.10 -7.93 -9.11
C THR A 139 -1.36 -7.31 -9.69
N LEU A 140 -1.38 -7.03 -11.00
CA LEU A 140 -2.58 -6.54 -11.68
C LEU A 140 -3.73 -7.55 -11.53
N ALA A 141 -3.48 -8.83 -11.78
CA ALA A 141 -4.48 -9.88 -11.63
C ALA A 141 -5.02 -9.97 -10.19
N PHE A 142 -4.16 -9.77 -9.19
CA PHE A 142 -4.59 -9.68 -7.80
C PHE A 142 -5.53 -8.50 -7.57
N TYR A 143 -5.21 -7.32 -8.07
CA TYR A 143 -6.10 -6.15 -7.95
C TYR A 143 -7.44 -6.39 -8.63
N GLU A 144 -7.46 -6.99 -9.81
CA GLU A 144 -8.69 -7.33 -10.52
C GLU A 144 -9.56 -8.30 -9.71
N ARG A 145 -8.96 -9.31 -9.07
CA ARG A 145 -9.69 -10.21 -8.15
C ARG A 145 -10.26 -9.48 -6.93
N CYS A 146 -9.61 -8.40 -6.49
CA CYS A 146 -10.12 -7.54 -5.41
C CYS A 146 -11.19 -6.55 -5.88
N GLY A 147 -11.55 -6.55 -7.16
CA GLY A 147 -12.58 -5.70 -7.73
C GLY A 147 -12.08 -4.37 -8.32
N PHE A 148 -10.77 -4.18 -8.43
CA PHE A 148 -10.22 -3.04 -9.15
C PHE A 148 -10.32 -3.26 -10.66
N ALA A 149 -10.50 -2.19 -11.41
CA ALA A 149 -10.52 -2.20 -12.85
C ALA A 149 -9.53 -1.18 -13.41
N VAL A 150 -8.90 -1.50 -14.51
CA VAL A 150 -8.02 -0.57 -15.21
C VAL A 150 -8.84 0.61 -15.76
N THR A 151 -8.44 1.84 -15.41
CA THR A 151 -9.15 3.06 -15.83
C THR A 151 -8.41 3.84 -16.90
N GLY A 152 -7.18 3.49 -17.20
CA GLY A 152 -6.35 4.16 -18.19
C GLY A 152 -5.47 5.26 -17.59
N GLY A 153 -4.83 6.02 -18.48
CA GLY A 153 -3.85 7.02 -18.10
C GLY A 153 -2.45 6.47 -17.85
N ARG A 154 -1.50 7.36 -17.69
CA ARG A 154 -0.12 7.05 -17.34
C ARG A 154 0.34 8.01 -16.25
N LYS A 155 1.07 7.48 -15.28
CA LYS A 155 1.68 8.27 -14.23
C LYS A 155 2.93 8.96 -14.76
N LEU A 156 2.99 10.28 -14.59
CA LEU A 156 4.17 11.09 -14.88
C LEU A 156 4.61 11.80 -13.61
N LYS A 157 5.88 12.08 -13.50
CA LYS A 157 6.43 12.91 -12.43
C LYS A 157 7.38 13.98 -12.98
N ILE A 158 7.47 15.07 -12.27
CA ILE A 158 8.51 16.09 -12.42
C ILE A 158 9.03 16.45 -11.03
N ASP A 159 10.33 16.50 -10.87
CA ASP A 159 10.92 16.96 -9.64
C ASP A 159 10.89 18.50 -9.62
N VAL A 160 10.38 19.10 -8.54
CA VAL A 160 10.18 20.55 -8.44
C VAL A 160 11.24 21.26 -7.59
N GLN A 161 12.16 20.51 -7.04
CA GLN A 161 13.33 21.03 -6.34
C GLN A 161 14.55 20.96 -7.27
N PRO A 162 15.43 21.97 -7.21
CA PRO A 162 16.66 21.94 -7.99
C PRO A 162 17.63 20.86 -7.53
#